data_7a2efca2d11f4753195392f514ae6581
#
_entry.id   7a2efca2d11f4753195392f514ae6581
#
_cell.length_a   1.000
_cell.length_b   1.000
_cell.length_c   1.000
_cell.angle_alpha   90.00
_cell.angle_beta   90.00
_cell.angle_gamma   90.00
#
_symmetry.space_group_name_H-M   'P 1'
#
loop_
_entity.id
_entity.type
_entity.pdbx_description
1 polymer ?
#
loop_
_entity_poly.entity_id
_entity_poly.type
_entity_poly.pdbx_seq_one_letter_code
_entity_poly.pdbx_strand_id
1 'polypeptide(L)'
;MGLEEKLPSGVLLTTVEKLVNWTRKSSLWPATFGLACCAIEMMATGAGRYDLARFGMEVFRASPRQADLMIVAGRVSQKMAPVLRQIYDQMAEPKYVLAMGVCASSGGMFNNYAILQGVDHVVPVDMYLPGCPPRPEMLIDAILKLHDRVQATKLGVNRIAEIEQRENDALKALPTSDMRGLLR
;
A
#
# COMPACT_ATOMS: atom_id res chain seq x y z
N MET A 1 24.54 35.24 11.00
CA MET A 1 23.27 34.98 11.72
C MET A 1 22.30 34.47 10.71
N GLY A 2 22.05 33.17 10.73
CA GLY A 2 21.18 32.49 9.79
C GLY A 2 19.70 32.72 10.13
N LEU A 3 18.84 32.55 9.14
CA LEU A 3 17.37 32.59 9.28
C LEU A 3 16.84 31.63 10.37
N GLU A 4 17.62 30.61 10.71
CA GLU A 4 17.32 29.59 11.72
C GLU A 4 17.22 30.17 13.14
N GLU A 5 17.94 31.25 13.44
CA GLU A 5 17.96 31.85 14.78
C GLU A 5 16.71 32.68 15.08
N LYS A 6 15.94 33.04 14.04
CA LYS A 6 14.75 33.91 14.14
C LYS A 6 13.42 33.16 14.05
N LEU A 7 13.42 31.88 13.63
CA LEU A 7 12.20 31.07 13.50
C LEU A 7 12.15 30.03 14.62
N PRO A 8 11.02 29.87 15.29
CA PRO A 8 10.85 28.80 16.26
C PRO A 8 11.08 27.45 15.55
N SER A 9 11.91 26.61 16.13
CA SER A 9 12.34 25.32 15.57
C SER A 9 11.17 24.46 15.03
N GLY A 10 9.99 24.56 15.62
CA GLY A 10 8.78 23.90 15.20
C GLY A 10 8.27 24.34 13.82
N VAL A 11 8.46 25.58 13.41
CA VAL A 11 7.99 26.08 12.10
C VAL A 11 8.82 25.53 10.95
N LEU A 12 10.14 25.45 11.12
CA LEU A 12 11.02 24.85 10.10
C LEU A 12 10.74 23.36 9.92
N LEU A 13 10.57 22.61 11.00
CA LEU A 13 10.26 21.18 10.95
C LEU A 13 8.92 20.93 10.26
N THR A 14 7.88 21.68 10.59
CA THR A 14 6.55 21.52 9.93
C THR A 14 6.59 21.88 8.45
N THR A 15 7.43 22.83 8.03
CA THR A 15 7.59 23.19 6.62
C THR A 15 8.33 22.10 5.85
N VAL A 16 9.37 21.50 6.42
CA VAL A 16 10.12 20.38 5.83
C VAL A 16 9.22 19.16 5.71
N GLU A 17 8.45 18.83 6.75
CA GLU A 17 7.49 17.73 6.71
C GLU A 17 6.46 17.89 5.59
N LYS A 18 5.88 19.06 5.45
CA LYS A 18 4.93 19.35 4.38
C LYS A 18 5.55 19.20 2.98
N LEU A 19 6.79 19.67 2.81
CA LEU A 19 7.51 19.54 1.55
C LEU A 19 7.80 18.10 1.21
N VAL A 20 8.31 17.31 2.16
CA VAL A 20 8.63 15.89 1.97
C VAL A 20 7.34 15.09 1.68
N ASN A 21 6.26 15.33 2.40
CA ASN A 21 4.99 14.65 2.16
C ASN A 21 4.36 15.04 0.82
N TRP A 22 4.54 16.29 0.40
CA TRP A 22 4.11 16.72 -0.93
C TRP A 22 4.88 16.02 -2.05
N THR A 23 6.20 15.88 -1.94
CA THR A 23 7.02 15.15 -2.92
C THR A 23 6.64 13.66 -2.96
N ARG A 24 6.43 13.02 -1.81
CA ARG A 24 5.98 11.63 -1.71
C ARG A 24 4.62 11.41 -2.37
N LYS A 25 3.66 12.31 -2.11
CA LYS A 25 2.35 12.28 -2.74
C LYS A 25 2.42 12.42 -4.25
N SER A 26 3.27 13.34 -4.74
CA SER A 26 3.37 13.67 -6.16
C SER A 26 4.11 12.64 -7.01
N SER A 27 4.82 11.69 -6.38
CA SER A 27 5.58 10.63 -7.06
C SER A 27 5.46 9.33 -6.26
N LEU A 28 4.32 8.68 -6.37
CA LEU A 28 4.02 7.42 -5.70
C LEU A 28 4.00 6.30 -6.73
N TRP A 29 5.06 5.55 -6.86
CA TRP A 29 5.21 4.54 -7.90
C TRP A 29 4.61 3.19 -7.48
N PRO A 30 3.61 2.67 -8.23
CA PRO A 30 3.01 1.38 -7.94
C PRO A 30 3.93 0.21 -8.32
N ALA A 31 3.93 -0.83 -7.50
CA ALA A 31 4.50 -2.12 -7.86
C ALA A 31 3.58 -2.87 -8.84
N THR A 32 4.18 -3.55 -9.82
CA THR A 32 3.46 -4.43 -10.73
C THR A 32 3.07 -5.72 -10.01
N PHE A 33 1.90 -5.74 -9.36
CA PHE A 33 1.45 -6.88 -8.56
C PHE A 33 -0.04 -7.15 -8.75
N GLY A 34 -0.38 -7.71 -9.91
CA GLY A 34 -1.73 -8.12 -10.25
C GLY A 34 -1.92 -9.63 -10.14
N LEU A 35 -2.91 -10.10 -9.39
CA LEU A 35 -3.11 -11.51 -9.07
C LEU A 35 -4.35 -12.14 -9.72
N ALA A 36 -5.38 -11.37 -9.98
CA ALA A 36 -6.64 -11.86 -10.53
C ALA A 36 -7.39 -10.77 -11.33
N CYS A 37 -8.71 -10.90 -11.47
CA CYS A 37 -9.56 -10.00 -12.26
C CYS A 37 -9.43 -8.51 -11.90
N CYS A 38 -9.15 -8.15 -10.65
CA CYS A 38 -8.91 -6.76 -10.26
C CYS A 38 -7.67 -6.15 -10.95
N ALA A 39 -6.71 -6.98 -11.37
CA ALA A 39 -5.56 -6.51 -12.14
C ALA A 39 -5.95 -5.94 -13.50
N ILE A 40 -7.03 -6.43 -14.12
CA ILE A 40 -7.54 -5.93 -15.40
C ILE A 40 -8.04 -4.50 -15.21
N GLU A 41 -8.80 -4.23 -14.15
CA GLU A 41 -9.27 -2.89 -13.81
C GLU A 41 -8.11 -1.96 -13.39
N MET A 42 -7.10 -2.48 -12.72
CA MET A 42 -5.88 -1.74 -12.42
C MET A 42 -5.14 -1.33 -13.70
N MET A 43 -5.02 -2.22 -14.69
CA MET A 43 -4.45 -1.89 -16.00
C MET A 43 -5.32 -0.89 -16.76
N ALA A 44 -6.65 -1.03 -16.70
CA ALA A 44 -7.58 -0.09 -17.31
C ALA A 44 -7.46 1.32 -16.70
N THR A 45 -7.14 1.43 -15.41
CA THR A 45 -6.90 2.72 -14.74
C THR A 45 -5.65 3.42 -15.27
N GLY A 46 -4.63 2.66 -15.70
CA GLY A 46 -3.43 3.18 -16.36
C GLY A 46 -3.62 3.46 -17.86
N ALA A 47 -4.78 3.12 -18.44
CA ALA A 47 -5.05 3.37 -19.85
C ALA A 47 -5.45 4.82 -20.09
N GLY A 48 -5.31 5.28 -21.34
CA GLY A 48 -5.49 6.69 -21.74
C GLY A 48 -6.82 7.35 -21.38
N ARG A 49 -7.90 6.58 -21.10
CA ARG A 49 -9.17 7.13 -20.65
C ARG A 49 -9.12 7.70 -19.23
N TYR A 50 -8.38 7.04 -18.33
CA TYR A 50 -8.31 7.37 -16.90
C TYR A 50 -6.98 8.00 -16.53
N ASP A 51 -5.90 7.48 -17.04
CA ASP A 51 -4.52 7.94 -16.92
C ASP A 51 -4.06 8.34 -15.50
N LEU A 52 -3.27 7.49 -14.90
CA LEU A 52 -2.69 7.74 -13.59
C LEU A 52 -1.48 8.69 -13.61
N ALA A 53 -0.98 9.06 -14.80
CA ALA A 53 0.20 9.91 -14.95
C ALA A 53 0.03 11.27 -14.27
N ARG A 54 -1.14 11.88 -14.38
CA ARG A 54 -1.45 13.17 -13.73
C ARG A 54 -1.42 13.14 -12.19
N PHE A 55 -1.46 11.93 -11.60
CA PHE A 55 -1.35 11.74 -10.15
C PHE A 55 0.06 11.32 -9.72
N GLY A 56 1.04 11.34 -10.66
CA GLY A 56 2.42 10.92 -10.40
C GLY A 56 2.62 9.41 -10.30
N MET A 57 1.71 8.62 -10.86
CA MET A 57 1.67 7.15 -10.75
C MET A 57 1.76 6.45 -12.12
N GLU A 58 2.36 7.10 -13.11
CA GLU A 58 2.50 6.54 -14.45
C GLU A 58 3.36 5.27 -14.48
N VAL A 59 4.39 5.25 -13.65
CA VAL A 59 5.44 4.24 -13.74
C VAL A 59 5.12 3.05 -12.84
N PHE A 60 4.61 1.99 -13.44
CA PHE A 60 4.49 0.69 -12.77
C PHE A 60 5.86 0.00 -12.74
N ARG A 61 6.41 -0.23 -11.54
CA ARG A 61 7.72 -0.86 -11.37
C ARG A 61 7.58 -2.37 -11.16
N ALA A 62 8.36 -3.14 -11.93
CA ALA A 62 8.48 -4.58 -11.72
C ALA A 62 9.40 -4.91 -10.53
N SER A 63 10.36 -4.02 -10.22
CA SER A 63 11.24 -4.18 -9.06
C SER A 63 10.59 -3.63 -7.80
N PRO A 64 10.36 -4.45 -6.75
CA PRO A 64 9.79 -3.98 -5.49
C PRO A 64 10.63 -2.89 -4.82
N ARG A 65 11.95 -2.93 -4.98
CA ARG A 65 12.89 -1.96 -4.38
C ARG A 65 12.74 -0.54 -4.91
N GLN A 66 12.07 -0.37 -6.05
CA GLN A 66 11.83 0.91 -6.71
C GLN A 66 10.37 1.36 -6.62
N ALA A 67 9.54 0.61 -5.90
CA ALA A 67 8.12 0.88 -5.75
C ALA A 67 7.81 1.37 -4.35
N ASP A 68 6.88 2.31 -4.25
CA ASP A 68 6.43 2.91 -2.99
C ASP A 68 5.04 2.42 -2.58
N LEU A 69 4.23 1.97 -3.54
CA LEU A 69 2.87 1.49 -3.34
C LEU A 69 2.72 0.06 -3.83
N MET A 70 2.26 -0.85 -2.97
CA MET A 70 1.82 -2.18 -3.36
C MET A 70 0.30 -2.18 -3.53
N ILE A 71 -0.19 -2.42 -4.75
CA ILE A 71 -1.61 -2.63 -5.02
C ILE A 71 -1.85 -4.13 -5.12
N VAL A 72 -2.44 -4.74 -4.10
CA VAL A 72 -2.80 -6.15 -4.13
C VAL A 72 -4.13 -6.30 -4.85
N ALA A 73 -4.05 -6.56 -6.16
CA ALA A 73 -5.20 -6.58 -7.05
C ALA A 73 -5.73 -8.00 -7.25
N GLY A 74 -6.66 -8.43 -6.41
CA GLY A 74 -7.37 -9.69 -6.53
C GLY A 74 -7.16 -10.68 -5.39
N ARG A 75 -7.53 -11.96 -5.64
CA ARG A 75 -7.42 -13.02 -4.64
C ARG A 75 -5.97 -13.47 -4.45
N VAL A 76 -5.59 -13.67 -3.21
CA VAL A 76 -4.28 -14.22 -2.83
C VAL A 76 -4.44 -15.68 -2.44
N SER A 77 -3.72 -16.59 -3.10
CA SER A 77 -3.69 -18.00 -2.68
C SER A 77 -2.76 -18.18 -1.48
N GLN A 78 -3.00 -19.23 -0.68
CA GLN A 78 -2.13 -19.58 0.45
C GLN A 78 -0.67 -19.80 0.01
N LYS A 79 -0.45 -20.36 -1.18
CA LYS A 79 0.88 -20.55 -1.75
C LYS A 79 1.55 -19.23 -2.16
N MET A 80 0.76 -18.21 -2.49
CA MET A 80 1.27 -16.89 -2.88
C MET A 80 1.51 -15.96 -1.69
N ALA A 81 0.90 -16.25 -0.54
CA ALA A 81 1.03 -15.42 0.65
C ALA A 81 2.49 -15.20 1.11
N PRO A 82 3.37 -16.23 1.16
CA PRO A 82 4.78 -16.03 1.49
C PRO A 82 5.52 -15.14 0.48
N VAL A 83 5.20 -15.28 -0.81
CA VAL A 83 5.80 -14.45 -1.88
C VAL A 83 5.36 -13.00 -1.75
N LEU A 84 4.08 -12.76 -1.45
CA LEU A 84 3.56 -11.42 -1.16
C LEU A 84 4.34 -10.76 -0.02
N ARG A 85 4.57 -11.49 1.07
CA ARG A 85 5.36 -10.98 2.22
C ARG A 85 6.80 -10.67 1.82
N GLN A 86 7.45 -11.54 1.06
CA GLN A 86 8.82 -11.30 0.58
C GLN A 86 8.91 -10.06 -0.31
N ILE A 87 7.94 -9.85 -1.20
CA ILE A 87 7.89 -8.66 -2.06
C ILE A 87 7.70 -7.40 -1.21
N TYR A 88 6.80 -7.45 -0.21
CA TYR A 88 6.58 -6.35 0.71
C TYR A 88 7.85 -6.00 1.51
N ASP A 89 8.57 -6.99 2.01
CA ASP A 89 9.81 -6.78 2.76
C ASP A 89 10.94 -6.19 1.90
N GLN A 90 10.91 -6.43 0.58
CA GLN A 90 11.88 -5.86 -0.37
C GLN A 90 11.58 -4.40 -0.74
N MET A 91 10.38 -3.91 -0.47
CA MET A 91 10.04 -2.51 -0.73
C MET A 91 10.75 -1.58 0.25
N ALA A 92 11.22 -0.44 -0.27
CA ALA A 92 11.85 0.59 0.56
C ALA A 92 10.83 1.35 1.41
N GLU A 93 11.24 1.82 2.59
CA GLU A 93 10.44 2.74 3.39
C GLU A 93 10.54 4.19 2.85
N PRO A 94 9.45 4.92 2.81
CA PRO A 94 8.07 4.61 3.20
C PRO A 94 7.30 3.83 2.15
N LYS A 95 6.67 2.74 2.53
CA LYS A 95 5.85 1.88 1.67
C LYS A 95 4.39 1.90 2.10
N TYR A 96 3.49 1.75 1.13
CA TYR A 96 2.05 1.75 1.34
C TYR A 96 1.42 0.52 0.69
N VAL A 97 0.33 0.01 1.27
CA VAL A 97 -0.39 -1.15 0.76
C VAL A 97 -1.86 -0.80 0.54
N LEU A 98 -2.34 -1.03 -0.67
CA LEU A 98 -3.74 -0.90 -1.04
C LEU A 98 -4.31 -2.27 -1.40
N ALA A 99 -5.28 -2.73 -0.62
CA ALA A 99 -6.03 -3.97 -0.91
C ALA A 99 -7.17 -3.67 -1.89
N MET A 100 -7.00 -4.08 -3.15
CA MET A 100 -7.95 -3.82 -4.22
C MET A 100 -8.91 -4.99 -4.40
N GLY A 101 -10.18 -4.73 -4.18
CA GLY A 101 -11.27 -5.66 -4.34
C GLY A 101 -11.59 -6.46 -3.09
N VAL A 102 -12.78 -7.06 -3.08
CA VAL A 102 -13.29 -7.81 -1.93
C VAL A 102 -12.46 -9.06 -1.64
N CYS A 103 -11.83 -9.66 -2.66
CA CYS A 103 -10.98 -10.83 -2.48
C CYS A 103 -9.71 -10.51 -1.68
N ALA A 104 -9.07 -9.37 -1.94
CA ALA A 104 -7.93 -8.92 -1.16
C ALA A 104 -8.33 -8.46 0.26
N SER A 105 -9.52 -7.88 0.40
CA SER A 105 -9.99 -7.34 1.68
C SER A 105 -10.45 -8.41 2.67
N SER A 106 -11.15 -9.46 2.19
CA SER A 106 -11.80 -10.47 3.07
C SER A 106 -11.92 -11.85 2.45
N GLY A 107 -11.24 -12.15 1.33
CA GLY A 107 -11.43 -13.38 0.57
C GLY A 107 -12.66 -13.40 -0.33
N GLY A 108 -13.65 -12.54 -0.08
CA GLY A 108 -14.85 -12.36 -0.89
C GLY A 108 -15.66 -13.65 -1.06
N MET A 109 -16.02 -13.97 -2.30
CA MET A 109 -16.76 -15.18 -2.63
C MET A 109 -15.93 -16.47 -2.52
N PHE A 110 -14.63 -16.40 -2.36
CA PHE A 110 -13.72 -17.54 -2.31
C PHE A 110 -13.43 -17.97 -0.87
N ASN A 111 -14.46 -18.31 -0.12
CA ASN A 111 -14.31 -18.78 1.25
C ASN A 111 -13.91 -20.27 1.26
N ASN A 112 -12.64 -20.54 1.01
CA ASN A 112 -12.05 -21.88 1.01
C ASN A 112 -10.63 -21.86 1.58
N TYR A 113 -10.10 -23.06 1.90
CA TYR A 113 -8.77 -23.21 2.49
C TYR A 113 -7.60 -22.84 1.57
N ALA A 114 -7.84 -22.72 0.27
CA ALA A 114 -6.78 -22.42 -0.71
C ALA A 114 -6.53 -20.91 -0.87
N ILE A 115 -7.47 -20.08 -0.45
CA ILE A 115 -7.44 -18.62 -0.60
C ILE A 115 -7.31 -17.95 0.76
N LEU A 116 -6.45 -16.96 0.82
CA LEU A 116 -6.27 -16.12 2.01
C LEU A 116 -7.51 -15.25 2.23
N GLN A 117 -8.03 -15.24 3.46
CA GLN A 117 -9.24 -14.52 3.83
C GLN A 117 -8.94 -13.09 4.32
N GLY A 118 -8.18 -12.36 3.52
CA GLY A 118 -7.74 -10.98 3.79
C GLY A 118 -6.22 -10.85 3.72
N VAL A 119 -5.76 -9.83 3.01
CA VAL A 119 -4.31 -9.55 2.83
C VAL A 119 -3.69 -9.00 4.12
N ASP A 120 -4.50 -8.39 4.97
CA ASP A 120 -4.14 -7.88 6.29
C ASP A 120 -3.57 -8.96 7.23
N HIS A 121 -3.85 -10.23 6.97
CA HIS A 121 -3.21 -11.34 7.68
C HIS A 121 -1.73 -11.54 7.33
N VAL A 122 -1.24 -10.96 6.25
CA VAL A 122 0.14 -11.16 5.76
C VAL A 122 0.94 -9.87 5.77
N VAL A 123 0.33 -8.76 5.33
CA VAL A 123 0.97 -7.44 5.27
C VAL A 123 0.02 -6.37 5.83
N PRO A 124 0.54 -5.31 6.46
CA PRO A 124 -0.29 -4.22 6.96
C PRO A 124 -0.92 -3.46 5.79
N VAL A 125 -2.24 -3.26 5.84
CA VAL A 125 -3.00 -2.58 4.79
C VAL A 125 -3.30 -1.15 5.19
N ASP A 126 -2.94 -0.20 4.32
CA ASP A 126 -3.23 1.21 4.54
C ASP A 126 -4.61 1.62 4.05
N MET A 127 -5.05 1.05 2.93
CA MET A 127 -6.32 1.40 2.30
C MET A 127 -7.02 0.17 1.75
N TYR A 128 -8.32 0.06 1.99
CA TYR A 128 -9.17 -0.96 1.40
C TYR A 128 -10.05 -0.37 0.33
N LEU A 129 -10.10 -1.02 -0.83
CA LEU A 129 -10.96 -0.65 -1.94
C LEU A 129 -11.97 -1.77 -2.20
N PRO A 130 -13.24 -1.62 -1.78
CA PRO A 130 -14.27 -2.63 -2.02
C PRO A 130 -14.71 -2.66 -3.49
N GLY A 131 -15.18 -3.82 -3.93
CA GLY A 131 -15.70 -4.07 -5.28
C GLY A 131 -15.29 -5.45 -5.79
N CYS A 132 -15.99 -5.94 -6.83
CA CYS A 132 -15.69 -7.27 -7.41
C CYS A 132 -15.94 -7.29 -8.93
N PRO A 133 -15.00 -6.78 -9.74
CA PRO A 133 -13.91 -5.85 -9.43
C PRO A 133 -14.40 -4.42 -9.18
N PRO A 134 -13.65 -3.60 -8.46
CA PRO A 134 -13.93 -2.17 -8.36
C PRO A 134 -13.63 -1.48 -9.69
N ARG A 135 -14.43 -0.49 -10.05
CA ARG A 135 -14.22 0.29 -11.27
C ARG A 135 -12.96 1.14 -11.20
N PRO A 136 -12.37 1.53 -12.35
CA PRO A 136 -11.18 2.40 -12.38
C PRO A 136 -11.36 3.71 -11.62
N GLU A 137 -12.55 4.32 -11.66
CA GLU A 137 -12.84 5.56 -10.94
C GLU A 137 -12.76 5.38 -9.42
N MET A 138 -13.17 4.20 -8.93
CA MET A 138 -13.07 3.86 -7.50
C MET A 138 -11.62 3.70 -7.08
N LEU A 139 -10.75 3.15 -7.96
CA LEU A 139 -9.33 3.06 -7.68
C LEU A 139 -8.68 4.44 -7.62
N ILE A 140 -9.05 5.35 -8.53
CA ILE A 140 -8.59 6.74 -8.50
C ILE A 140 -9.03 7.43 -7.19
N ASP A 141 -10.28 7.26 -6.78
CA ASP A 141 -10.77 7.82 -5.51
C ASP A 141 -10.00 7.28 -4.30
N ALA A 142 -9.70 5.97 -4.28
CA ALA A 142 -8.89 5.36 -3.22
C ALA A 142 -7.45 5.92 -3.20
N ILE A 143 -6.86 6.14 -4.38
CA ILE A 143 -5.54 6.77 -4.53
C ILE A 143 -5.56 8.20 -3.98
N LEU A 144 -6.58 8.99 -4.31
CA LEU A 144 -6.71 10.36 -3.79
C LEU A 144 -6.82 10.37 -2.26
N LYS A 145 -7.60 9.47 -1.69
CA LYS A 145 -7.68 9.30 -0.21
C LYS A 145 -6.35 8.85 0.40
N LEU A 146 -5.61 7.98 -0.30
CA LEU A 146 -4.27 7.60 0.13
C LEU A 146 -3.31 8.78 0.09
N HIS A 147 -3.40 9.63 -0.93
CA HIS A 147 -2.61 10.87 -1.01
C HIS A 147 -2.86 11.79 0.18
N ASP A 148 -4.11 11.95 0.60
CA ASP A 148 -4.44 12.76 1.78
C ASP A 148 -3.86 12.14 3.06
N ARG A 149 -3.88 10.81 3.16
CA ARG A 149 -3.26 10.09 4.28
C ARG A 149 -1.74 10.26 4.29
N VAL A 150 -1.08 10.17 3.13
CA VAL A 150 0.37 10.42 2.99
C VAL A 150 0.72 11.83 3.44
N GLN A 151 -0.09 12.83 3.08
CA GLN A 151 0.12 14.22 3.52
C GLN A 151 -0.05 14.42 5.03
N ALA A 152 -0.93 13.66 5.67
CA ALA A 152 -1.18 13.73 7.11
C ALA A 152 -0.13 12.95 7.94
N THR A 153 0.70 12.12 7.31
CA THR A 153 1.68 11.29 8.00
C THR A 153 2.84 12.14 8.51
N LYS A 154 3.18 11.98 9.79
CA LYS A 154 4.35 12.63 10.40
C LYS A 154 5.65 11.92 9.99
N LEU A 155 6.72 12.70 9.83
CA LEU A 155 8.07 12.19 9.61
C LEU A 155 8.71 11.84 10.97
N GLY A 156 9.40 10.70 11.04
CA GLY A 156 10.22 10.34 12.19
C GLY A 156 9.87 9.02 12.88
N VAL A 157 10.39 8.84 14.07
CA VAL A 157 10.40 7.59 14.85
C VAL A 157 9.00 7.00 15.09
N ASN A 158 7.99 7.85 15.24
CA ASN A 158 6.62 7.40 15.52
C ASN A 158 6.02 6.56 14.40
N ARG A 159 6.44 6.78 13.14
CA ARG A 159 5.94 6.03 12.01
C ARG A 159 6.45 4.58 11.99
N ILE A 160 7.70 4.37 12.34
CA ILE A 160 8.27 3.01 12.42
C ILE A 160 7.52 2.21 13.48
N ALA A 161 7.26 2.82 14.65
CA ALA A 161 6.49 2.16 15.70
C ALA A 161 5.04 1.84 15.27
N GLU A 162 4.39 2.73 14.52
CA GLU A 162 3.05 2.47 13.97
C GLU A 162 3.04 1.32 12.95
N ILE A 163 4.07 1.24 12.10
CA ILE A 163 4.23 0.16 11.13
C ILE A 163 4.48 -1.17 11.86
N GLU A 164 5.39 -1.20 12.82
CA GLU A 164 5.67 -2.38 13.64
C GLU A 164 4.44 -2.87 14.40
N GLN A 165 3.65 -1.94 14.95
CA GLN A 165 2.39 -2.29 15.61
C GLN A 165 1.40 -2.94 14.64
N ARG A 166 1.19 -2.37 13.45
CA ARG A 166 0.31 -2.94 12.43
C ARG A 166 0.80 -4.32 11.96
N GLU A 167 2.10 -4.47 11.74
CA GLU A 167 2.69 -5.77 11.38
C GLU A 167 2.49 -6.81 12.47
N ASN A 168 2.69 -6.44 13.72
CA ASN A 168 2.47 -7.31 14.86
C ASN A 168 0.98 -7.68 15.02
N ASP A 169 0.08 -6.75 14.78
CA ASP A 169 -1.35 -7.01 14.84
C ASP A 169 -1.81 -7.90 13.66
N ALA A 170 -1.29 -7.67 12.47
CA ALA A 170 -1.50 -8.55 11.32
C ALA A 170 -0.99 -9.98 11.58
N LEU A 171 0.20 -10.12 12.17
CA LEU A 171 0.76 -11.42 12.55
C LEU A 171 -0.03 -12.13 13.65
N LYS A 172 -0.61 -11.40 14.61
CA LYS A 172 -1.47 -11.96 15.66
C LYS A 172 -2.81 -12.46 15.12
N ALA A 173 -3.34 -11.81 14.08
CA ALA A 173 -4.61 -12.19 13.45
C ALA A 173 -4.52 -13.49 12.63
N LEU A 174 -3.30 -14.01 12.38
CA LEU A 174 -3.12 -15.29 11.68
C LEU A 174 -3.63 -16.46 12.52
N PRO A 175 -4.46 -17.37 11.98
CA PRO A 175 -4.76 -18.63 12.62
C PRO A 175 -3.46 -19.43 12.81
N THR A 176 -3.22 -19.80 14.05
CA THR A 176 -1.93 -20.05 14.68
C THR A 176 -1.12 -21.26 14.22
N SER A 177 -1.64 -22.16 13.39
CA SER A 177 -0.95 -23.44 13.19
C SER A 177 -0.04 -23.54 11.97
N ASP A 178 -0.42 -22.94 10.83
CA ASP A 178 0.23 -23.33 9.59
C ASP A 178 1.10 -22.26 8.88
N MET A 179 0.89 -20.98 9.15
CA MET A 179 1.59 -19.95 8.39
C MET A 179 2.91 -19.48 9.00
N ARG A 180 3.16 -19.68 10.29
CA ARG A 180 4.45 -19.32 10.89
C ARG A 180 5.62 -20.17 10.36
N GLY A 181 5.34 -21.37 9.87
CA GLY A 181 6.32 -22.22 9.21
C GLY A 181 6.63 -21.85 7.77
N LEU A 182 5.71 -21.15 7.10
CA LEU A 182 5.83 -20.73 5.70
C LEU A 182 6.49 -19.34 5.54
N LEU A 183 6.52 -18.55 6.61
CA LEU A 183 7.09 -17.18 6.64
C LEU A 183 8.52 -17.13 7.21
N ARG A 184 9.10 -18.29 7.53
CA ARG A 184 10.51 -18.45 7.94
C ARG A 184 11.31 -19.00 6.72
#